data_aac6a33e4b7d11c7f3e8954042345d28
#
_entry.id   aac6a33e4b7d11c7f3e8954042345d28
#
_cell.length_a   1.000
_cell.length_b   1.000
_cell.length_c   1.000
_cell.angle_alpha   90.00
_cell.angle_beta   90.00
_cell.angle_gamma   90.00
#
_symmetry.space_group_name_H-M   'P 1'
#
loop_
_entity.id
_entity.type
_entity.pdbx_description
1 polymer ?
#
loop_
_entity_poly.entity_id
_entity_poly.type
_entity_poly.pdbx_seq_one_letter_code
_entity_poly.pdbx_strand_id
1 'polypeptide(L)'
;MSLQEKETLELAQAKMQEYLQDNAVCSMDEYVQHGTTSTLQHCLSVVRISCAIAVGLHIHVNYENLILGALLHDFYLYDWHNHVDEGVLHGFAHPHIACKNAAMRFHVNAEVQHIITTHMWPLTLRFVPRSREAV
;
A
#
# COMPACT_ATOMS: atom_id res chain seq x y z
N MET A 1 4.59 -6.03 23.03
CA MET A 1 3.42 -5.29 22.50
C MET A 1 2.38 -5.14 23.60
N SER A 2 1.89 -3.94 23.82
CA SER A 2 0.86 -3.68 24.82
C SER A 2 -0.50 -4.25 24.37
N LEU A 3 -1.43 -4.41 25.32
CA LEU A 3 -2.79 -4.85 25.02
C LEU A 3 -3.49 -3.89 24.05
N GLN A 4 -3.29 -2.58 24.27
CA GLN A 4 -3.85 -1.54 23.41
C GLN A 4 -3.31 -1.61 21.97
N GLU A 5 -2.03 -1.83 21.80
CA GLU A 5 -1.41 -2.00 20.47
C GLU A 5 -1.96 -3.22 19.76
N LYS A 6 -2.14 -4.33 20.49
CA LYS A 6 -2.73 -5.56 19.95
C LYS A 6 -4.17 -5.32 19.49
N GLU A 7 -4.97 -4.64 20.28
CA GLU A 7 -6.35 -4.30 19.92
C GLU A 7 -6.40 -3.41 18.68
N THR A 8 -5.51 -2.40 18.61
CA THR A 8 -5.40 -1.51 17.45
C THR A 8 -5.03 -2.28 16.18
N LEU A 9 -4.09 -3.21 16.28
CA LEU A 9 -3.70 -4.06 15.15
C LEU A 9 -4.88 -4.96 14.71
N GLU A 10 -5.59 -5.57 15.63
CA GLU A 10 -6.74 -6.42 15.31
C GLU A 10 -7.86 -5.62 14.62
N LEU A 11 -8.14 -4.39 15.09
CA LEU A 11 -9.11 -3.50 14.45
C LEU A 11 -8.69 -3.10 13.04
N ALA A 12 -7.39 -2.80 12.85
CA ALA A 12 -6.86 -2.46 11.54
C ALA A 12 -6.94 -3.65 10.56
N GLN A 13 -6.67 -4.87 11.03
CA GLN A 13 -6.82 -6.09 10.23
C GLN A 13 -8.28 -6.35 9.85
N ALA A 14 -9.22 -6.11 10.78
CA ALA A 14 -10.66 -6.23 10.49
C ALA A 14 -11.08 -5.22 9.42
N LYS A 15 -10.59 -3.98 9.49
CA LYS A 15 -10.84 -2.96 8.46
C LYS A 15 -10.27 -3.37 7.09
N MET A 16 -9.09 -3.97 7.06
CA MET A 16 -8.52 -4.50 5.81
C MET A 16 -9.46 -5.53 5.17
N GLN A 17 -10.10 -6.40 5.97
CA GLN A 17 -11.03 -7.39 5.44
C GLN A 17 -12.22 -6.72 4.74
N GLU A 18 -12.68 -5.57 5.20
CA GLU A 18 -13.73 -4.79 4.53
C GLU A 18 -13.25 -4.31 3.15
N TYR A 19 -12.02 -3.79 3.05
CA TYR A 19 -11.42 -3.37 1.78
C TYR A 19 -11.28 -4.54 0.81
N LEU A 20 -10.97 -5.74 1.30
CA LEU A 20 -10.85 -6.94 0.45
C LEU A 20 -12.18 -7.42 -0.13
N GLN A 21 -13.32 -6.89 0.32
CA GLN A 21 -14.63 -7.11 -0.29
C GLN A 21 -14.93 -6.13 -1.43
N ASP A 22 -14.15 -5.06 -1.57
CA ASP A 22 -14.35 -4.06 -2.62
C ASP A 22 -13.93 -4.60 -3.99
N ASN A 23 -14.77 -4.38 -5.00
CA ASN A 23 -14.53 -4.91 -6.35
C ASN A 23 -13.25 -4.37 -7.00
N ALA A 24 -12.92 -3.10 -6.77
CA ALA A 24 -11.69 -2.52 -7.33
C ALA A 24 -10.45 -3.07 -6.65
N VAL A 25 -10.49 -3.31 -5.34
CA VAL A 25 -9.40 -3.98 -4.62
C VAL A 25 -9.24 -5.42 -5.11
N CYS A 26 -10.33 -6.16 -5.25
CA CYS A 26 -10.30 -7.53 -5.81
C CYS A 26 -9.74 -7.55 -7.24
N SER A 27 -9.99 -6.52 -8.03
CA SER A 27 -9.50 -6.43 -9.41
C SER A 27 -7.97 -6.39 -9.52
N MET A 28 -7.27 -6.00 -8.46
CA MET A 28 -5.80 -6.05 -8.43
C MET A 28 -5.25 -7.47 -8.58
N ASP A 29 -6.06 -8.49 -8.33
CA ASP A 29 -5.66 -9.90 -8.52
C ASP A 29 -5.61 -10.29 -10.00
N GLU A 30 -6.19 -9.49 -10.88
CA GLU A 30 -6.19 -9.71 -12.33
C GLU A 30 -4.90 -9.21 -12.99
N TYR A 31 -4.12 -8.36 -12.31
CA TYR A 31 -2.91 -7.76 -12.85
C TYR A 31 -1.66 -8.46 -12.32
N VAL A 32 -0.72 -8.78 -13.20
CA VAL A 32 0.55 -9.41 -12.84
C VAL A 32 1.52 -8.33 -12.36
N GLN A 33 2.09 -8.52 -11.18
CA GLN A 33 3.14 -7.66 -10.64
C GLN A 33 4.53 -8.18 -11.04
N HIS A 34 4.84 -9.44 -10.69
CA HIS A 34 6.08 -10.11 -11.01
C HIS A 34 5.83 -11.60 -11.25
N GLY A 35 6.25 -12.13 -12.41
CA GLY A 35 6.13 -13.56 -12.70
C GLY A 35 4.69 -14.06 -12.59
N THR A 36 4.42 -14.89 -11.60
CA THR A 36 3.07 -15.41 -11.29
C THR A 36 2.37 -14.67 -10.15
N THR A 37 3.00 -13.65 -9.56
CA THR A 37 2.45 -12.89 -8.44
C THR A 37 1.58 -11.76 -8.95
N SER A 38 0.31 -11.72 -8.52
CA SER A 38 -0.60 -10.62 -8.85
C SER A 38 -0.28 -9.37 -8.02
N THR A 39 -0.78 -8.22 -8.46
CA THR A 39 -0.65 -6.96 -7.72
C THR A 39 -1.28 -7.08 -6.32
N LEU A 40 -2.44 -7.74 -6.20
CA LEU A 40 -3.09 -7.96 -4.91
C LEU A 40 -2.23 -8.83 -3.98
N GLN A 41 -1.69 -9.93 -4.50
CA GLN A 41 -0.80 -10.81 -3.72
C GLN A 41 0.45 -10.06 -3.23
N HIS A 42 1.03 -9.23 -4.09
CA HIS A 42 2.15 -8.38 -3.73
C HIS A 42 1.78 -7.41 -2.60
N CYS A 43 0.67 -6.69 -2.72
CA CYS A 43 0.21 -5.76 -1.70
C CYS A 43 -0.06 -6.45 -0.35
N LEU A 44 -0.69 -7.62 -0.37
CA LEU A 44 -0.93 -8.40 0.84
C LEU A 44 0.38 -8.86 1.49
N SER A 45 1.38 -9.22 0.71
CA SER A 45 2.72 -9.57 1.21
C SER A 45 3.39 -8.36 1.88
N VAL A 46 3.26 -7.18 1.27
CA VAL A 46 3.79 -5.94 1.86
C VAL A 46 3.10 -5.61 3.18
N VAL A 47 1.78 -5.75 3.26
CA VAL A 47 1.03 -5.61 4.53
C VAL A 47 1.60 -6.52 5.60
N ARG A 48 1.73 -7.81 5.30
CA ARG A 48 2.21 -8.82 6.25
C ARG A 48 3.63 -8.54 6.73
N ILE A 49 4.53 -8.22 5.80
CA ILE A 49 5.94 -7.96 6.12
C ILE A 49 6.07 -6.66 6.93
N SER A 50 5.37 -5.61 6.55
CA SER A 50 5.39 -4.32 7.26
C SER A 50 4.92 -4.46 8.70
N CYS A 51 3.82 -5.18 8.92
CA CYS A 51 3.33 -5.46 10.27
C CYS A 51 4.31 -6.30 11.08
N ALA A 52 4.91 -7.33 10.47
CA ALA A 52 5.89 -8.19 11.12
C ALA A 52 7.14 -7.38 11.55
N ILE A 53 7.61 -6.47 10.72
CA ILE A 53 8.74 -5.59 11.04
C ILE A 53 8.38 -4.67 12.20
N ALA A 54 7.23 -3.99 12.14
CA ALA A 54 6.80 -3.07 13.19
C ALA A 54 6.67 -3.78 14.54
N VAL A 55 6.04 -4.96 14.56
CA VAL A 55 5.89 -5.77 15.79
C VAL A 55 7.24 -6.29 16.27
N GLY A 56 8.03 -6.88 15.38
CA GLY A 56 9.32 -7.52 15.74
C GLY A 56 10.37 -6.55 16.25
N LEU A 57 10.39 -5.32 15.72
CA LEU A 57 11.34 -4.27 16.12
C LEU A 57 10.74 -3.30 17.14
N HIS A 58 9.54 -3.55 17.65
CA HIS A 58 8.84 -2.69 18.61
C HIS A 58 8.71 -1.24 18.13
N ILE A 59 8.43 -1.04 16.83
CA ILE A 59 8.22 0.28 16.25
C ILE A 59 6.76 0.69 16.47
N HIS A 60 6.55 1.83 17.13
CA HIS A 60 5.21 2.37 17.33
C HIS A 60 4.71 3.01 16.04
N VAL A 61 3.66 2.46 15.47
CA VAL A 61 3.04 2.91 14.22
C VAL A 61 1.52 3.00 14.39
N ASN A 62 0.88 3.77 13.53
CA ASN A 62 -0.57 3.68 13.35
C ASN A 62 -0.85 2.49 12.41
N TYR A 63 -1.32 1.37 12.95
CA TYR A 63 -1.53 0.15 12.17
C TYR A 63 -2.59 0.30 11.08
N GLU A 64 -3.64 1.08 11.31
CA GLU A 64 -4.62 1.34 10.27
C GLU A 64 -3.99 2.03 9.07
N ASN A 65 -3.22 3.09 9.31
CA ASN A 65 -2.52 3.82 8.23
C ASN A 65 -1.48 2.94 7.54
N LEU A 66 -0.70 2.17 8.30
CA LEU A 66 0.31 1.26 7.77
C LEU A 66 -0.33 0.21 6.85
N ILE A 67 -1.38 -0.46 7.33
CA ILE A 67 -2.06 -1.52 6.59
C ILE A 67 -2.75 -0.97 5.34
N LEU A 68 -3.49 0.14 5.45
CA LEU A 68 -4.16 0.72 4.29
C LEU A 68 -3.17 1.29 3.28
N GLY A 69 -2.09 1.92 3.74
CA GLY A 69 -1.03 2.39 2.85
C GLY A 69 -0.37 1.25 2.10
N ALA A 70 -0.03 0.16 2.80
CA ALA A 70 0.56 -1.02 2.19
C ALA A 70 -0.40 -1.74 1.22
N LEU A 71 -1.67 -1.87 1.59
CA LEU A 71 -2.68 -2.51 0.74
C LEU A 71 -2.91 -1.73 -0.55
N LEU A 72 -2.90 -0.41 -0.48
CA LEU A 72 -3.27 0.47 -1.58
C LEU A 72 -2.08 1.12 -2.31
N HIS A 73 -0.84 0.80 -1.91
CA HIS A 73 0.33 1.49 -2.50
C HIS A 73 0.47 1.28 -4.01
N ASP A 74 0.00 0.14 -4.53
CA ASP A 74 -0.02 -0.20 -5.95
C ASP A 74 -1.45 -0.25 -6.53
N PHE A 75 -2.36 0.56 -5.99
CA PHE A 75 -3.75 0.65 -6.44
C PHE A 75 -3.90 1.49 -7.72
N TYR A 76 -3.09 1.19 -8.73
CA TYR A 76 -3.10 1.91 -10.01
C TYR A 76 -4.09 1.34 -11.04
N LEU A 77 -4.51 0.09 -10.89
CA LEU A 77 -5.63 -0.54 -11.61
C LEU A 77 -5.42 -0.70 -13.14
N TYR A 78 -4.18 -0.99 -13.57
CA TYR A 78 -3.88 -1.35 -14.95
C TYR A 78 -2.73 -2.36 -15.02
N ASP A 79 -2.60 -3.05 -16.19
CA ASP A 79 -1.47 -3.94 -16.46
C ASP A 79 -0.33 -3.15 -17.09
N TRP A 80 0.69 -2.80 -16.29
CA TRP A 80 1.83 -2.03 -16.74
C TRP A 80 2.79 -2.83 -17.65
N HIS A 81 2.72 -4.18 -17.63
CA HIS A 81 3.54 -5.03 -18.49
C HIS A 81 3.15 -4.93 -19.98
N ASN A 82 1.92 -4.57 -20.28
CA ASN A 82 1.44 -4.35 -21.64
C ASN A 82 1.88 -3.00 -22.24
N HIS A 83 2.50 -2.14 -21.44
CA HIS A 83 2.97 -0.81 -21.82
C HIS A 83 4.51 -0.75 -21.70
N VAL A 84 5.21 -1.57 -22.52
CA VAL A 84 6.67 -1.76 -22.43
C VAL A 84 7.43 -0.44 -22.57
N ASP A 85 6.98 0.45 -23.45
CA ASP A 85 7.60 1.77 -23.66
C ASP A 85 7.30 2.77 -22.54
N GLU A 86 6.30 2.47 -21.70
CA GLU A 86 5.88 3.28 -20.57
C GLU A 86 6.41 2.78 -19.23
N GLY A 87 7.22 1.72 -19.20
CA GLY A 87 7.71 1.10 -17.98
C GLY A 87 8.47 2.07 -17.06
N VAL A 88 9.27 2.97 -17.63
CA VAL A 88 9.98 4.02 -16.87
C VAL A 88 8.99 5.05 -16.33
N LEU A 89 8.01 5.46 -17.14
CA LEU A 89 6.95 6.37 -16.71
C LEU A 89 6.08 5.76 -15.63
N HIS A 90 5.80 4.44 -15.71
CA HIS A 90 5.09 3.71 -14.65
C HIS A 90 5.82 3.83 -13.31
N GLY A 91 7.14 3.62 -13.27
CA GLY A 91 7.94 3.73 -12.06
C GLY A 91 7.81 5.10 -11.36
N PHE A 92 7.66 6.19 -12.13
CA PHE A 92 7.48 7.53 -11.59
C PHE A 92 6.02 7.92 -11.37
N ALA A 93 5.12 7.43 -12.21
CA ALA A 93 3.72 7.87 -12.22
C ALA A 93 2.79 7.02 -11.35
N HIS A 94 3.07 5.71 -11.18
CA HIS A 94 2.12 4.82 -10.50
C HIS A 94 1.83 5.20 -9.04
N PRO A 95 2.77 5.76 -8.24
CA PRO A 95 2.43 6.16 -6.88
C PRO A 95 1.33 7.23 -6.86
N HIS A 96 1.38 8.18 -7.78
CA HIS A 96 0.39 9.25 -7.87
C HIS A 96 -0.95 8.76 -8.39
N ILE A 97 -0.95 7.84 -9.35
CA ILE A 97 -2.17 7.20 -9.87
C ILE A 97 -2.83 6.36 -8.77
N ALA A 98 -2.04 5.56 -8.06
CA ALA A 98 -2.54 4.77 -6.94
C ALA A 98 -3.13 5.66 -5.83
N CYS A 99 -2.44 6.74 -5.49
CA CYS A 99 -2.91 7.70 -4.49
C CYS A 99 -4.23 8.35 -4.91
N LYS A 100 -4.33 8.81 -6.16
CA LYS A 100 -5.55 9.40 -6.70
C LYS A 100 -6.72 8.42 -6.64
N ASN A 101 -6.51 7.17 -7.07
CA ASN A 101 -7.53 6.14 -7.04
C ASN A 101 -8.00 5.85 -5.60
N ALA A 102 -7.06 5.73 -4.66
CA ALA A 102 -7.38 5.47 -3.25
C ALA A 102 -8.14 6.65 -2.62
N ALA A 103 -7.71 7.89 -2.90
CA ALA A 103 -8.37 9.09 -2.38
C ALA A 103 -9.79 9.24 -2.93
N MET A 104 -9.98 9.00 -4.23
CA MET A 104 -11.30 9.13 -4.86
C MET A 104 -12.27 8.05 -4.43
N ARG A 105 -11.80 6.82 -4.28
CA ARG A 105 -12.69 5.68 -3.96
C ARG A 105 -12.95 5.52 -2.47
N PHE A 106 -11.94 5.71 -1.63
CA PHE A 106 -12.00 5.40 -0.20
C PHE A 106 -11.84 6.62 0.70
N HIS A 107 -11.55 7.79 0.16
CA HIS A 107 -11.32 9.02 0.93
C HIS A 107 -10.26 8.82 2.02
N VAL A 108 -9.16 8.12 1.68
CA VAL A 108 -8.08 7.85 2.62
C VAL A 108 -7.45 9.13 3.16
N ASN A 109 -6.97 9.09 4.40
CA ASN A 109 -6.40 10.26 5.07
C ASN A 109 -5.05 10.68 4.48
N ALA A 110 -4.55 11.84 4.91
CA ALA A 110 -3.30 12.43 4.40
C ALA A 110 -2.10 11.52 4.65
N GLU A 111 -2.04 10.81 5.76
CA GLU A 111 -0.93 9.89 6.07
C GLU A 111 -0.92 8.69 5.14
N VAL A 112 -2.07 8.08 4.85
CA VAL A 112 -2.18 6.99 3.88
C VAL A 112 -1.76 7.48 2.49
N GLN A 113 -2.19 8.68 2.09
CA GLN A 113 -1.76 9.28 0.82
C GLN A 113 -0.25 9.49 0.79
N HIS A 114 0.35 9.94 1.89
CA HIS A 114 1.80 10.12 2.01
C HIS A 114 2.55 8.79 1.84
N ILE A 115 2.10 7.71 2.49
CA ILE A 115 2.68 6.38 2.33
C ILE A 115 2.67 5.96 0.85
N ILE A 116 1.53 6.12 0.17
CA ILE A 116 1.38 5.72 -1.23
C ILE A 116 2.30 6.54 -2.13
N THR A 117 2.36 7.86 -1.97
CA THR A 117 3.14 8.74 -2.85
C THR A 117 4.64 8.62 -2.66
N THR A 118 5.10 8.16 -1.50
CA THR A 118 6.53 8.06 -1.17
C THR A 118 7.10 6.66 -1.27
N HIS A 119 6.30 5.64 -1.59
CA HIS A 119 6.75 4.25 -1.54
C HIS A 119 7.86 3.91 -2.56
N MET A 120 8.06 4.71 -3.59
CA MET A 120 9.14 4.52 -4.58
C MET A 120 10.44 5.24 -4.23
N TRP A 121 10.50 5.93 -3.09
CA TRP A 121 11.77 6.51 -2.64
C TRP A 121 12.81 5.37 -2.42
N PRO A 122 14.07 5.53 -2.81
CA PRO A 122 14.73 6.74 -3.33
C PRO A 122 14.65 6.96 -4.85
N LEU A 123 13.94 6.14 -5.62
CA LEU A 123 13.80 6.34 -7.07
C LEU A 123 13.18 7.71 -7.36
N THR A 124 12.15 8.09 -6.58
CA THR A 124 11.52 9.41 -6.67
C THR A 124 12.05 10.30 -5.55
N LEU A 125 13.16 10.99 -5.81
CA LEU A 125 13.90 11.77 -4.79
C LEU A 125 13.09 12.92 -4.19
N ARG A 126 12.08 13.44 -4.90
CA ARG A 126 11.25 14.56 -4.42
C ARG A 126 10.24 14.15 -3.34
N PHE A 127 9.89 12.87 -3.29
CA PHE A 127 8.84 12.35 -2.43
C PHE A 127 9.45 11.50 -1.32
N VAL A 128 10.10 12.18 -0.37
CA VAL A 128 10.80 11.56 0.75
C VAL A 128 9.79 11.14 1.82
N PRO A 129 9.82 9.87 2.29
CA PRO A 129 8.98 9.45 3.40
C PRO A 129 9.35 10.19 4.69
N ARG A 130 8.33 10.69 5.41
CA ARG A 130 8.50 11.52 6.61
C ARG A 130 7.83 10.94 7.84
N SER A 131 7.33 9.73 7.75
CA SER A 131 6.72 9.03 8.88
C SER A 131 7.29 7.63 9.01
N ARG A 132 7.07 7.00 10.17
CA ARG A 132 7.50 5.62 10.41
C ARG A 132 6.75 4.63 9.51
N GLU A 133 5.48 4.92 9.26
CA GLU A 133 4.62 4.11 8.43
C GLU A 133 5.04 4.16 6.95
N ALA A 134 5.60 5.28 6.49
CA ALA A 134 6.00 5.49 5.10
C ALA A 134 7.40 4.93 4.78
N VAL A 135 8.23 4.72 5.78
CA VAL A 135 9.58 4.16 5.59
C VAL A 135 9.53 2.67 5.41
#